data_98bf98ddbac512781b59ca3d0e5fc421
#
_entry.id   98bf98ddbac512781b59ca3d0e5fc421
#
_cell.length_a   1.000
_cell.length_b   1.000
_cell.length_c   1.000
_cell.angle_alpha   90.00
_cell.angle_beta   90.00
_cell.angle_gamma   90.00
#
_symmetry.space_group_name_H-M   'P 1'
#
loop_
_entity.id
_entity.type
_entity.pdbx_description
1 polymer ?
#
loop_
_entity_poly.entity_id
_entity_poly.type
_entity_poly.pdbx_seq_one_letter_code
_entity_poly.pdbx_strand_id
1 'polypeptide(L)'
;SAASDVYKRQIQYRTLNSRKGASVQSLRTQCDRQKFAESIQKILQSTSIEIFEDEVVDLLIENQTVFGVEGAKRSYSAKTVILTTGTFLNGIMFYGDKQVEGGRHTEEASKKLAKRLSSFKLPMGRLKTGTPARIKTSTIDLSTMEEQPGENPNPQMSLREKAEHLPQISCYITRTNTKTHKIISKNIKQSAMFSG
;
A
#
# COMPACT_ATOMS: atom_id res chain seq x y z
N SER A 1 -18.67 -8.77 -3.46
CA SER A 1 -17.80 -8.29 -2.36
C SER A 1 -16.52 -7.72 -2.92
N ALA A 2 -15.88 -6.77 -2.23
CA ALA A 2 -14.60 -6.18 -2.67
C ALA A 2 -13.56 -7.25 -3.04
N ALA A 3 -13.58 -8.39 -2.37
CA ALA A 3 -12.75 -9.53 -2.73
C ALA A 3 -13.03 -10.05 -4.14
N SER A 4 -14.27 -10.13 -4.62
CA SER A 4 -14.57 -10.68 -5.95
C SER A 4 -14.10 -9.78 -7.10
N ASP A 5 -14.14 -8.46 -6.95
CA ASP A 5 -13.66 -7.54 -7.98
C ASP A 5 -12.13 -7.42 -8.03
N VAL A 6 -11.44 -7.70 -6.93
CA VAL A 6 -9.97 -7.79 -6.90
C VAL A 6 -9.47 -8.85 -7.88
N TYR A 7 -10.21 -9.97 -8.07
CA TYR A 7 -9.80 -11.03 -9.00
C TYR A 7 -9.75 -10.64 -10.46
N LYS A 8 -10.66 -9.76 -10.87
CA LYS A 8 -10.77 -9.34 -12.27
C LYS A 8 -9.62 -8.40 -12.67
N ARG A 9 -8.74 -8.07 -11.73
CA ARG A 9 -7.69 -7.05 -11.91
C ARG A 9 -6.29 -7.58 -11.67
N GLN A 10 -6.16 -8.88 -11.48
CA GLN A 10 -4.88 -9.52 -11.16
C GLN A 10 -4.11 -9.87 -12.42
N ILE A 11 -2.83 -9.54 -12.40
CA ILE A 11 -1.90 -9.73 -13.52
C ILE A 11 -0.83 -10.77 -13.22
N GLN A 12 -0.70 -11.22 -11.97
CA GLN A 12 0.16 -12.31 -11.57
C GLN A 12 -0.30 -12.94 -10.25
N TYR A 13 -0.19 -14.27 -10.17
CA TYR A 13 -0.50 -15.09 -9.00
C TYR A 13 0.70 -15.90 -8.58
N ARG A 14 0.97 -15.94 -7.26
CA ARG A 14 2.02 -16.78 -6.69
C ARG A 14 1.61 -17.28 -5.31
N THR A 15 1.84 -18.55 -5.05
CA THR A 15 1.76 -19.11 -3.70
C THR A 15 3.07 -18.84 -2.97
N LEU A 16 3.00 -18.06 -1.90
CA LEU A 16 4.12 -17.81 -1.01
C LEU A 16 4.40 -19.04 -0.16
N ASN A 17 5.67 -19.26 0.17
CA ASN A 17 6.10 -20.36 1.02
C ASN A 17 5.70 -21.75 0.50
N SER A 18 5.57 -21.95 -0.81
CA SER A 18 5.15 -23.20 -1.44
C SER A 18 6.01 -24.42 -1.06
N ARG A 19 7.25 -24.20 -0.59
CA ARG A 19 8.16 -25.25 -0.11
C ARG A 19 8.02 -25.55 1.39
N LYS A 20 7.11 -24.87 2.09
CA LYS A 20 6.86 -25.04 3.53
C LYS A 20 5.54 -25.74 3.76
N GLY A 21 5.22 -26.06 5.02
CA GLY A 21 3.94 -26.66 5.37
C GLY A 21 2.73 -25.78 5.01
N ALA A 22 1.59 -26.43 4.78
CA ALA A 22 0.37 -25.78 4.30
C ALA A 22 -0.10 -24.60 5.18
N SER A 23 0.13 -24.65 6.48
CA SER A 23 -0.27 -23.62 7.44
C SER A 23 0.38 -22.25 7.21
N VAL A 24 1.50 -22.18 6.48
CA VAL A 24 2.21 -20.93 6.17
C VAL A 24 2.15 -20.58 4.70
N GLN A 25 1.49 -21.38 3.88
CA GLN A 25 1.26 -21.07 2.48
C GLN A 25 0.15 -20.03 2.34
N SER A 26 0.35 -19.06 1.48
CA SER A 26 -0.58 -17.98 1.25
C SER A 26 -0.52 -17.52 -0.19
N LEU A 27 -1.65 -17.16 -0.76
CA LEU A 27 -1.71 -16.59 -2.09
C LEU A 27 -1.27 -15.12 -2.06
N ARG A 28 -0.41 -14.75 -3.00
CA ARG A 28 -0.07 -13.39 -3.30
C ARG A 28 -0.48 -13.05 -4.73
N THR A 29 -1.09 -11.92 -4.91
CA THR A 29 -1.46 -11.42 -6.23
C THR A 29 -0.89 -10.05 -6.48
N GLN A 30 -0.53 -9.78 -7.73
CA GLN A 30 -0.26 -8.44 -8.20
C GLN A 30 -1.44 -7.98 -9.05
N CYS A 31 -1.88 -6.74 -8.84
CA CYS A 31 -3.05 -6.19 -9.52
C CYS A 31 -2.64 -5.00 -10.40
N ASP A 32 -3.38 -4.83 -11.50
CA ASP A 32 -3.40 -3.56 -12.20
C ASP A 32 -3.99 -2.50 -11.27
N ARG A 33 -3.14 -1.53 -10.90
CA ARG A 33 -3.47 -0.52 -9.88
C ARG A 33 -4.67 0.34 -10.28
N GLN A 34 -4.73 0.77 -11.53
CA GLN A 34 -5.79 1.64 -12.00
C GLN A 34 -7.12 0.89 -12.03
N LYS A 35 -7.14 -0.29 -12.62
CA LYS A 35 -8.35 -1.13 -12.68
C LYS A 35 -8.84 -1.55 -11.31
N PHE A 36 -7.92 -1.78 -10.35
CA PHE A 36 -8.28 -2.06 -8.96
C PHE A 36 -9.01 -0.86 -8.33
N ALA A 37 -8.46 0.34 -8.46
CA ALA A 37 -9.07 1.55 -7.93
C ALA A 37 -10.46 1.81 -8.55
N GLU A 38 -10.59 1.68 -9.87
CA GLU A 38 -11.86 1.81 -10.59
C GLU A 38 -12.92 0.82 -10.09
N SER A 39 -12.51 -0.44 -9.82
CA SER A 39 -13.41 -1.46 -9.29
C SER A 39 -13.92 -1.10 -7.90
N ILE A 40 -13.04 -0.67 -7.02
CA ILE A 40 -13.43 -0.26 -5.66
C ILE A 40 -14.35 0.96 -5.69
N GLN A 41 -14.05 1.94 -6.54
CA GLN A 41 -14.91 3.11 -6.73
C GLN A 41 -16.32 2.72 -7.19
N LYS A 42 -16.44 1.81 -8.17
CA LYS A 42 -17.74 1.29 -8.62
C LYS A 42 -18.52 0.61 -7.50
N ILE A 43 -17.86 -0.17 -6.66
CA ILE A 43 -18.50 -0.82 -5.51
C ILE A 43 -19.03 0.24 -4.55
N LEU A 44 -18.21 1.23 -4.20
CA LEU A 44 -18.63 2.32 -3.31
C LEU A 44 -19.81 3.10 -3.88
N GLN A 45 -19.78 3.44 -5.15
CA GLN A 45 -20.87 4.14 -5.85
C GLN A 45 -22.18 3.34 -5.90
N SER A 46 -22.12 2.00 -5.83
CA SER A 46 -23.31 1.15 -5.77
C SER A 46 -23.93 1.01 -4.38
N THR A 47 -23.34 1.67 -3.38
CA THR A 47 -23.84 1.70 -2.00
C THR A 47 -24.50 3.02 -1.68
N SER A 48 -25.14 3.11 -0.52
CA SER A 48 -25.69 4.37 0.03
C SER A 48 -24.67 5.21 0.81
N ILE A 49 -23.37 4.89 0.67
CA ILE A 49 -22.31 5.61 1.37
C ILE A 49 -22.10 6.97 0.72
N GLU A 50 -22.15 8.01 1.52
CA GLU A 50 -21.78 9.37 1.08
C GLU A 50 -20.26 9.52 1.11
N ILE A 51 -19.66 10.01 0.03
CA ILE A 51 -18.22 10.18 -0.12
C ILE A 51 -17.92 11.66 -0.26
N PHE A 52 -17.09 12.18 0.65
CA PHE A 52 -16.66 13.57 0.64
C PHE A 52 -15.15 13.65 0.46
N GLU A 53 -14.70 14.54 -0.42
CA GLU A 53 -13.29 14.87 -0.57
C GLU A 53 -12.96 16.07 0.33
N ASP A 54 -12.37 15.80 1.49
CA ASP A 54 -11.96 16.80 2.47
C ASP A 54 -10.76 16.31 3.28
N GLU A 55 -9.91 17.22 3.75
CA GLU A 55 -8.83 16.92 4.67
C GLU A 55 -9.36 16.91 6.10
N VAL A 56 -9.34 15.76 6.77
CA VAL A 56 -9.67 15.68 8.19
C VAL A 56 -8.51 16.23 9.02
N VAL A 57 -8.79 17.27 9.79
CA VAL A 57 -7.79 18.01 10.58
C VAL A 57 -7.87 17.76 12.07
N ASP A 58 -9.06 17.41 12.59
CA ASP A 58 -9.29 17.14 14.02
C ASP A 58 -10.41 16.10 14.24
N LEU A 59 -10.55 15.67 15.47
CA LEU A 59 -11.67 14.87 15.97
C LEU A 59 -12.59 15.77 16.82
N LEU A 60 -13.90 15.67 16.59
CA LEU A 60 -14.91 16.33 17.42
C LEU A 60 -15.14 15.45 18.65
N ILE A 61 -14.81 15.98 19.83
CA ILE A 61 -14.87 15.23 21.10
C ILE A 61 -15.59 16.07 22.15
N GLU A 62 -16.57 15.44 22.78
CA GLU A 62 -17.26 15.99 23.94
C GLU A 62 -17.39 14.91 25.00
N ASN A 63 -17.14 15.25 26.27
CA ASN A 63 -17.22 14.32 27.41
C ASN A 63 -16.47 12.99 27.16
N GLN A 64 -15.25 13.06 26.59
CA GLN A 64 -14.40 11.92 26.24
C GLN A 64 -15.01 10.99 25.16
N THR A 65 -16.03 11.43 24.48
CA THR A 65 -16.66 10.68 23.39
C THR A 65 -16.48 11.38 22.06
N VAL A 66 -16.02 10.62 21.07
CA VAL A 66 -15.92 11.11 19.68
C VAL A 66 -17.32 11.12 19.07
N PHE A 67 -17.71 12.25 18.50
CA PHE A 67 -18.99 12.40 17.81
C PHE A 67 -18.86 12.89 16.36
N GLY A 68 -17.65 12.93 15.84
CA GLY A 68 -17.41 13.33 14.46
C GLY A 68 -15.98 13.71 14.16
N VAL A 69 -15.78 14.33 13.01
CA VAL A 69 -14.48 14.85 12.56
C VAL A 69 -14.63 16.28 12.05
N GLU A 70 -13.56 17.06 12.25
CA GLU A 70 -13.39 18.37 11.65
C GLU A 70 -12.64 18.23 10.33
N GLY A 71 -13.26 18.62 9.23
CA GLY A 71 -12.62 18.73 7.94
C GLY A 71 -12.06 20.14 7.70
N ALA A 72 -11.24 20.32 6.69
CA ALA A 72 -10.76 21.64 6.28
C ALA A 72 -11.87 22.52 5.70
N LYS A 73 -12.91 21.90 5.13
CA LYS A 73 -14.06 22.60 4.51
C LYS A 73 -15.27 22.67 5.43
N ARG A 74 -15.54 21.66 6.23
CA ARG A 74 -16.70 21.56 7.13
C ARG A 74 -16.53 20.45 8.17
N SER A 75 -17.38 20.46 9.20
CA SER A 75 -17.46 19.39 10.18
C SER A 75 -18.44 18.29 9.73
N TYR A 76 -18.16 17.07 10.17
CA TYR A 76 -18.97 15.88 9.89
C TYR A 76 -19.32 15.18 11.20
N SER A 77 -20.61 15.06 11.51
CA SER A 77 -21.07 14.35 12.71
C SER A 77 -21.25 12.87 12.43
N ALA A 78 -20.83 12.03 13.37
CA ALA A 78 -20.96 10.58 13.29
C ALA A 78 -20.96 9.96 14.68
N LYS A 79 -21.65 8.81 14.85
CA LYS A 79 -21.64 8.04 16.11
C LYS A 79 -20.31 7.37 16.37
N THR A 80 -19.56 7.06 15.33
CA THR A 80 -18.24 6.40 15.39
C THR A 80 -17.35 6.91 14.27
N VAL A 81 -16.05 6.91 14.51
CA VAL A 81 -15.03 7.33 13.52
C VAL A 81 -14.01 6.21 13.37
N ILE A 82 -13.73 5.82 12.15
CA ILE A 82 -12.70 4.85 11.80
C ILE A 82 -11.60 5.55 11.02
N LEU A 83 -10.38 5.54 11.53
CA LEU A 83 -9.22 6.15 10.88
C LEU A 83 -8.48 5.09 10.05
N THR A 84 -8.37 5.32 8.75
CA THR A 84 -7.64 4.44 7.82
C THR A 84 -6.61 5.26 7.02
N THR A 85 -5.76 5.99 7.75
CA THR A 85 -4.87 7.03 7.23
C THR A 85 -3.72 6.52 6.35
N GLY A 86 -3.49 5.21 6.31
CA GLY A 86 -2.40 4.63 5.51
C GLY A 86 -1.04 5.18 5.92
N THR A 87 -0.25 5.64 4.94
CA THR A 87 1.11 6.18 5.13
C THR A 87 1.17 7.71 5.26
N PHE A 88 0.01 8.38 5.33
CA PHE A 88 -0.05 9.84 5.26
C PHE A 88 0.06 10.54 6.61
N LEU A 89 -0.26 9.84 7.71
CA LEU A 89 -0.27 10.42 9.05
C LEU A 89 1.16 10.84 9.46
N ASN A 90 1.45 12.13 9.37
CA ASN A 90 2.79 12.71 9.56
C ASN A 90 3.87 11.96 8.76
N GLY A 91 3.55 11.59 7.52
CA GLY A 91 4.43 10.81 6.66
C GLY A 91 5.67 11.60 6.23
N ILE A 92 6.80 10.91 6.09
CA ILE A 92 8.05 11.45 5.54
C ILE A 92 8.57 10.46 4.51
N MET A 93 8.87 10.97 3.33
CA MET A 93 9.48 10.21 2.23
C MET A 93 10.98 10.49 2.17
N PHE A 94 11.76 9.44 1.96
CA PHE A 94 13.22 9.52 1.82
C PHE A 94 13.62 9.24 0.37
N TYR A 95 14.32 10.17 -0.24
CA TYR A 95 14.88 10.08 -1.58
C TYR A 95 16.40 10.30 -1.51
N GLY A 96 17.17 9.24 -1.26
CA GLY A 96 18.57 9.37 -0.90
C GLY A 96 18.72 10.24 0.37
N ASP A 97 19.45 11.33 0.28
CA ASP A 97 19.69 12.25 1.40
C ASP A 97 18.56 13.27 1.61
N LYS A 98 17.58 13.32 0.71
CA LYS A 98 16.47 14.26 0.79
C LYS A 98 15.31 13.65 1.56
N GLN A 99 14.77 14.44 2.49
CA GLN A 99 13.53 14.15 3.19
C GLN A 99 12.43 15.08 2.68
N VAL A 100 11.29 14.51 2.30
CA VAL A 100 10.12 15.24 1.81
C VAL A 100 8.92 14.80 2.62
N GLU A 101 8.20 15.75 3.17
CA GLU A 101 6.96 15.48 3.88
C GLU A 101 5.89 14.99 2.89
N GLY A 102 5.20 13.91 3.24
CA GLY A 102 4.17 13.30 2.42
C GLY A 102 4.07 11.80 2.65
N GLY A 103 2.95 11.23 2.29
CA GLY A 103 2.73 9.78 2.35
C GLY A 103 2.99 9.08 1.02
N ARG A 104 2.97 9.84 -0.08
CA ARG A 104 3.24 9.41 -1.45
C ARG A 104 3.78 10.59 -2.27
N HIS A 105 4.48 10.28 -3.37
CA HIS A 105 4.93 11.30 -4.31
C HIS A 105 3.77 12.19 -4.79
N THR A 106 3.91 13.50 -4.68
CA THR A 106 2.91 14.54 -4.96
C THR A 106 1.71 14.63 -4.01
N GLU A 107 1.67 13.87 -2.92
CA GLU A 107 0.58 13.92 -1.95
C GLU A 107 1.12 14.34 -0.57
N GLU A 108 0.50 15.34 0.03
CA GLU A 108 0.92 15.92 1.31
C GLU A 108 0.70 15.00 2.51
N ALA A 109 1.41 15.27 3.60
CA ALA A 109 1.23 14.55 4.86
C ALA A 109 0.10 15.17 5.69
N SER A 110 -0.74 14.33 6.30
CA SER A 110 -1.75 14.76 7.26
C SER A 110 -1.10 15.06 8.62
N LYS A 111 -0.71 16.30 8.83
CA LYS A 111 0.02 16.74 10.03
C LYS A 111 -0.88 17.16 11.17
N LYS A 112 -1.99 17.88 10.87
CA LYS A 112 -2.92 18.40 11.88
C LYS A 112 -3.54 17.25 12.65
N LEU A 113 -4.12 16.28 11.95
CA LEU A 113 -4.69 15.09 12.55
C LEU A 113 -3.63 14.28 13.33
N ALA A 114 -2.41 14.15 12.81
CA ALA A 114 -1.32 13.48 13.51
C ALA A 114 -0.98 14.14 14.85
N LYS A 115 -0.87 15.47 14.88
CA LYS A 115 -0.64 16.25 16.09
C LYS A 115 -1.78 16.05 17.10
N ARG A 116 -3.01 16.05 16.61
CA ARG A 116 -4.19 15.82 17.45
C ARG A 116 -4.16 14.43 18.09
N LEU A 117 -3.92 13.39 17.31
CA LEU A 117 -3.82 12.01 17.83
C LEU A 117 -2.71 11.86 18.87
N SER A 118 -1.56 12.50 18.65
CA SER A 118 -0.46 12.51 19.62
C SER A 118 -0.85 13.17 20.95
N SER A 119 -1.76 14.16 20.95
CA SER A 119 -2.22 14.81 22.18
C SER A 119 -3.02 13.89 23.12
N PHE A 120 -3.57 12.81 22.60
CA PHE A 120 -4.27 11.79 23.43
C PHE A 120 -3.34 10.83 24.17
N LYS A 121 -2.01 10.98 24.01
CA LYS A 121 -0.98 10.11 24.61
C LYS A 121 -1.16 8.63 24.27
N LEU A 122 -1.72 8.34 23.11
CA LEU A 122 -1.79 6.98 22.59
C LEU A 122 -0.36 6.45 22.36
N PRO A 123 -0.10 5.15 22.58
CA PRO A 123 1.20 4.56 22.26
C PRO A 123 1.38 4.51 20.75
N MET A 124 2.00 5.54 20.20
CA MET A 124 2.24 5.67 18.77
C MET A 124 3.70 5.37 18.44
N GLY A 125 3.92 4.70 17.31
CA GLY A 125 5.24 4.44 16.76
C GLY A 125 5.33 4.79 15.28
N ARG A 126 6.54 4.80 14.76
CA ARG A 126 6.75 5.00 13.32
C ARG A 126 7.08 3.66 12.66
N LEU A 127 6.42 3.39 11.57
CA LEU A 127 6.71 2.22 10.74
C LEU A 127 7.40 2.68 9.46
N LYS A 128 8.35 1.89 9.00
CA LYS A 128 8.99 2.08 7.70
C LYS A 128 8.39 1.18 6.66
N THR A 129 8.19 1.75 5.47
CA THR A 129 7.88 0.99 4.26
C THR A 129 8.97 1.24 3.23
N GLY A 130 9.47 0.17 2.59
CA GLY A 130 10.43 0.29 1.49
C GLY A 130 9.71 0.24 0.16
N THR A 131 9.99 1.20 -0.72
CA THR A 131 9.56 1.14 -2.11
C THR A 131 10.78 0.83 -2.97
N PRO A 132 10.79 -0.29 -3.72
CA PRO A 132 11.89 -0.59 -4.64
C PRO A 132 11.97 0.44 -5.76
N ALA A 133 13.16 0.62 -6.31
CA ALA A 133 13.37 1.50 -7.46
C ALA A 133 12.49 1.06 -8.64
N ARG A 134 11.84 2.02 -9.29
CA ARG A 134 11.11 1.78 -10.54
C ARG A 134 12.06 2.00 -11.71
N ILE A 135 12.29 0.94 -12.45
CA ILE A 135 13.20 0.94 -13.60
C ILE A 135 12.37 0.95 -14.89
N LYS A 136 12.81 1.74 -15.87
CA LYS A 136 12.17 1.74 -17.19
C LYS A 136 12.40 0.38 -17.86
N THR A 137 11.34 -0.33 -18.18
CA THR A 137 11.38 -1.71 -18.69
C THR A 137 12.27 -1.85 -19.91
N SER A 138 12.26 -0.87 -20.83
CA SER A 138 13.11 -0.88 -22.03
C SER A 138 14.63 -0.79 -21.76
N THR A 139 15.03 -0.56 -20.51
CA THR A 139 16.46 -0.51 -20.09
C THR A 139 16.89 -1.78 -19.35
N ILE A 140 16.01 -2.77 -19.23
CA ILE A 140 16.30 -4.02 -18.54
C ILE A 140 16.62 -5.09 -19.57
N ASP A 141 17.77 -5.74 -19.43
CA ASP A 141 18.11 -6.93 -20.22
C ASP A 141 17.48 -8.17 -19.58
N LEU A 142 16.29 -8.50 -20.02
CA LEU A 142 15.55 -9.67 -19.53
C LEU A 142 16.16 -11.00 -19.97
N SER A 143 16.99 -11.02 -21.03
CA SER A 143 17.61 -12.25 -21.56
C SER A 143 18.56 -12.90 -20.56
N THR A 144 19.08 -12.12 -19.61
CA THR A 144 20.01 -12.57 -18.56
C THR A 144 19.31 -13.04 -17.28
N MET A 145 17.98 -12.99 -17.25
CA MET A 145 17.19 -13.25 -16.05
C MET A 145 16.33 -14.50 -16.20
N GLU A 146 16.08 -15.16 -15.09
CA GLU A 146 15.16 -16.28 -15.01
C GLU A 146 13.72 -15.76 -15.01
N GLU A 147 12.94 -16.16 -16.01
CA GLU A 147 11.53 -15.81 -16.05
C GLU A 147 10.74 -16.51 -14.93
N GLN A 148 9.90 -15.76 -14.26
CA GLN A 148 9.00 -16.26 -13.22
C GLN A 148 7.54 -15.96 -13.62
N PRO A 149 6.90 -16.87 -14.37
CA PRO A 149 5.49 -16.73 -14.72
C PRO A 149 4.59 -16.86 -13.49
N GLY A 150 3.36 -16.41 -13.62
CA GLY A 150 2.30 -16.70 -12.67
C GLY A 150 1.99 -18.20 -12.61
N GLU A 151 1.27 -18.62 -11.59
CA GLU A 151 0.79 -20.01 -11.49
C GLU A 151 -0.32 -20.27 -12.50
N ASN A 152 -0.29 -21.46 -13.11
CA ASN A 152 -1.31 -21.92 -14.05
C ASN A 152 -1.78 -23.33 -13.63
N PRO A 153 -3.09 -23.54 -13.39
CA PRO A 153 -4.16 -22.54 -13.45
C PRO A 153 -4.02 -21.47 -12.37
N ASN A 154 -4.52 -20.25 -12.67
CA ASN A 154 -4.52 -19.16 -11.70
C ASN A 154 -5.32 -19.56 -10.46
N PRO A 155 -4.75 -19.52 -9.25
CA PRO A 155 -5.47 -19.85 -8.04
C PRO A 155 -6.57 -18.83 -7.78
N GLN A 156 -7.69 -19.30 -7.30
CA GLN A 156 -8.86 -18.46 -7.05
C GLN A 156 -8.84 -17.96 -5.60
N MET A 157 -8.90 -16.63 -5.40
CA MET A 157 -8.95 -16.03 -4.06
C MET A 157 -10.37 -15.86 -3.50
N SER A 158 -11.44 -16.07 -4.29
CA SER A 158 -12.83 -16.02 -3.83
C SER A 158 -13.53 -17.34 -4.11
N LEU A 159 -14.36 -17.72 -3.21
CA LEU A 159 -15.24 -18.87 -3.38
C LEU A 159 -16.53 -18.55 -4.16
N ARG A 160 -16.77 -17.28 -4.48
CA ARG A 160 -18.07 -16.82 -4.96
C ARG A 160 -18.20 -16.71 -6.48
N GLU A 161 -17.14 -16.42 -7.20
CA GLU A 161 -17.21 -16.19 -8.65
C GLU A 161 -15.98 -16.72 -9.38
N LYS A 162 -16.19 -17.29 -10.57
CA LYS A 162 -15.12 -17.51 -11.55
C LYS A 162 -14.81 -16.14 -12.18
N ALA A 163 -13.59 -15.70 -12.09
CA ALA A 163 -13.18 -14.42 -12.66
C ALA A 163 -12.60 -14.62 -14.06
N GLU A 164 -12.92 -13.73 -14.97
CA GLU A 164 -12.11 -13.52 -16.16
C GLU A 164 -10.79 -12.92 -15.72
N HIS A 165 -9.70 -13.57 -16.05
CA HIS A 165 -8.35 -13.09 -15.70
C HIS A 165 -7.86 -12.12 -16.77
N LEU A 166 -7.17 -11.07 -16.30
CA LEU A 166 -6.41 -10.21 -17.21
C LEU A 166 -5.22 -11.00 -17.80
N PRO A 167 -4.67 -10.56 -18.94
CA PRO A 167 -3.42 -11.11 -19.44
C PRO A 167 -2.36 -11.11 -18.32
N GLN A 168 -1.76 -12.28 -18.11
CA GLN A 168 -0.78 -12.46 -17.04
C GLN A 168 0.59 -11.92 -17.46
N ILE A 169 1.32 -11.33 -16.52
CA ILE A 169 2.63 -10.74 -16.73
C ILE A 169 3.64 -11.49 -15.88
N SER A 170 4.70 -11.97 -16.50
CA SER A 170 5.79 -12.62 -15.80
C SER A 170 6.65 -11.62 -15.02
N CYS A 171 7.13 -12.03 -13.86
CA CYS A 171 8.25 -11.39 -13.19
C CYS A 171 9.57 -12.01 -13.65
N TYR A 172 10.69 -11.40 -13.29
CA TYR A 172 12.03 -11.87 -13.62
C TYR A 172 12.89 -11.85 -12.37
N ILE A 173 13.65 -12.92 -12.18
CA ILE A 173 14.52 -13.09 -11.03
C ILE A 173 15.92 -12.63 -11.40
N THR A 174 16.45 -11.70 -10.62
CA THR A 174 17.86 -11.32 -10.63
C THR A 174 18.47 -11.57 -9.26
N ARG A 175 19.81 -11.62 -9.20
CA ARG A 175 20.54 -11.87 -7.96
C ARG A 175 21.54 -10.76 -7.71
N THR A 176 21.71 -10.39 -6.44
CA THR A 176 22.78 -9.50 -6.02
C THR A 176 24.12 -10.23 -6.13
N ASN A 177 25.19 -9.48 -6.32
CA ASN A 177 26.55 -9.98 -6.41
C ASN A 177 27.48 -9.21 -5.47
N THR A 178 28.74 -9.60 -5.42
CA THR A 178 29.75 -8.99 -4.53
C THR A 178 29.89 -7.47 -4.74
N LYS A 179 29.77 -6.98 -5.98
CA LYS A 179 29.82 -5.55 -6.26
C LYS A 179 28.61 -4.83 -5.66
N THR A 180 27.42 -5.39 -5.81
CA THR A 180 26.17 -4.89 -5.19
C THR A 180 26.34 -4.83 -3.67
N HIS A 181 26.82 -5.90 -3.05
CA HIS A 181 26.99 -5.95 -1.59
C HIS A 181 28.02 -4.93 -1.10
N LYS A 182 29.12 -4.72 -1.81
CA LYS A 182 30.12 -3.68 -1.48
C LYS A 182 29.51 -2.27 -1.52
N ILE A 183 28.68 -1.98 -2.54
CA ILE A 183 27.99 -0.68 -2.64
C ILE A 183 27.04 -0.48 -1.46
N ILE A 184 26.23 -1.48 -1.13
CA ILE A 184 25.29 -1.41 0.00
C ILE A 184 26.07 -1.20 1.31
N SER A 185 27.08 -1.99 1.59
CA SER A 185 27.88 -1.89 2.82
C SER A 185 28.55 -0.54 2.99
N LYS A 186 29.06 0.04 1.89
CA LYS A 186 29.69 1.36 1.91
C LYS A 186 28.70 2.47 2.27
N ASN A 187 27.43 2.32 1.87
CA ASN A 187 26.41 3.37 2.00
C ASN A 187 25.33 3.04 3.05
N ILE A 188 25.51 2.00 3.85
CA ILE A 188 24.46 1.51 4.76
C ILE A 188 24.02 2.57 5.77
N LYS A 189 24.96 3.40 6.27
CA LYS A 189 24.66 4.47 7.21
C LYS A 189 23.83 5.61 6.63
N GLN A 190 23.77 5.72 5.30
CA GLN A 190 22.94 6.71 4.59
C GLN A 190 21.54 6.16 4.30
N SER A 191 21.33 4.86 4.54
CA SER A 191 20.04 4.22 4.29
C SER A 191 19.05 4.56 5.40
N ALA A 192 17.90 5.12 5.04
CA ALA A 192 16.79 5.36 5.96
C ALA A 192 16.29 4.06 6.62
N MET A 193 16.52 2.90 6.01
CA MET A 193 16.20 1.59 6.58
C MET A 193 17.12 1.21 7.74
N PHE A 194 18.29 1.81 7.83
CA PHE A 194 19.28 1.53 8.86
C PHE A 194 19.34 2.62 9.94
N SER A 195 19.21 3.88 9.53
CA SER A 195 19.44 5.05 10.41
C SER A 195 18.18 5.74 10.90
N GLY A 196 17.02 5.41 10.35
CA GLY A 196 15.76 6.08 10.65
C GLY A 196 14.94 5.46 11.77
#